data_1177c82f66edc2ed83b0bf1d5033c891
#
_entry.id   1177c82f66edc2ed83b0bf1d5033c891
#
_cell.length_a   1.000
_cell.length_b   1.000
_cell.length_c   1.000
_cell.angle_alpha   90.00
_cell.angle_beta   90.00
_cell.angle_gamma   90.00
#
_symmetry.space_group_name_H-M   'P 1'
#
loop_
_entity.id
_entity.type
_entity.pdbx_description
1 polymer ?
#
loop_
_entity_poly.entity_id
_entity_poly.type
_entity_poly.pdbx_seq_one_letter_code
_entity_poly.pdbx_strand_id
1 'polypeptide(L)'
;MAPRTTEEVPGYEIPYLYFDYLRTGDATPLKGVFYHNSMDVVAMAALLRHAAHMLADPLHESIEHGLDRIALAKLFEDLGKWDIAARLYERGLEQGLPEQDFWQAAKRLSLLQRRRGDLEAAVKLWEKAAADGYIYAFVELAKYYEHHQRKASAALTWTHKAMERVSELDIPRYEYNHWMQELKHRQERLGSKVK
;
A
#
# COMPACT_ATOMS: atom_id res chain seq x y z
N MET A 1 22.14 -9.51 4.27
CA MET A 1 22.37 -10.78 3.53
C MET A 1 23.86 -11.07 3.55
N ALA A 2 24.27 -12.28 3.90
CA ALA A 2 25.67 -12.69 3.73
C ALA A 2 25.99 -12.69 2.22
N PRO A 3 27.19 -12.23 1.81
CA PRO A 3 27.57 -12.26 0.40
C PRO A 3 27.61 -13.71 -0.07
N ARG A 4 27.06 -13.96 -1.26
CA ARG A 4 27.15 -15.27 -1.93
C ARG A 4 28.61 -15.63 -2.10
N THR A 5 28.98 -16.81 -1.61
CA THR A 5 30.35 -17.31 -1.72
C THR A 5 30.52 -18.08 -3.03
N THR A 6 31.77 -18.22 -3.49
CA THR A 6 32.13 -19.00 -4.69
C THR A 6 31.80 -20.50 -4.57
N GLU A 7 31.31 -20.96 -3.43
CA GLU A 7 30.91 -22.34 -3.15
C GLU A 7 29.42 -22.60 -3.47
N GLU A 8 28.64 -21.57 -3.85
CA GLU A 8 27.23 -21.73 -4.22
C GLU A 8 27.09 -22.30 -5.64
N VAL A 9 26.29 -23.36 -5.77
CA VAL A 9 25.93 -23.96 -7.05
C VAL A 9 24.73 -23.21 -7.60
N PRO A 10 24.75 -22.77 -8.89
CA PRO A 10 23.59 -22.18 -9.54
C PRO A 10 22.40 -23.14 -9.55
N GLY A 11 21.21 -22.64 -9.22
CA GLY A 11 20.00 -23.49 -9.07
C GLY A 11 19.69 -24.35 -10.30
N TYR A 12 20.00 -23.88 -11.51
CA TYR A 12 19.78 -24.61 -12.76
C TYR A 12 20.72 -25.82 -12.92
N GLU A 13 21.85 -25.88 -12.20
CA GLU A 13 22.78 -27.00 -12.22
C GLU A 13 22.41 -28.13 -11.26
N ILE A 14 21.59 -27.84 -10.24
CA ILE A 14 21.21 -28.80 -9.19
C ILE A 14 20.64 -30.09 -9.75
N PRO A 15 19.70 -30.10 -10.75
CA PRO A 15 19.17 -31.32 -11.31
C PRO A 15 20.25 -32.19 -11.97
N TYR A 16 21.21 -31.55 -12.65
CA TYR A 16 22.31 -32.29 -13.32
C TYR A 16 23.23 -32.96 -12.30
N LEU A 17 23.59 -32.25 -11.24
CA LEU A 17 24.41 -32.79 -10.15
C LEU A 17 23.71 -33.96 -9.44
N TYR A 18 22.38 -33.86 -9.27
CA TYR A 18 21.60 -34.97 -8.70
C TYR A 18 21.57 -36.20 -9.58
N PHE A 19 21.36 -36.03 -10.90
CA PHE A 19 21.40 -37.15 -11.83
C PHE A 19 22.79 -37.76 -11.98
N ASP A 20 23.85 -36.95 -11.89
CA ASP A 20 25.22 -37.45 -11.85
C ASP A 20 25.48 -38.30 -10.60
N TYR A 21 25.00 -37.85 -9.44
CA TYR A 21 25.04 -38.66 -8.23
C TYR A 21 24.33 -39.99 -8.35
N LEU A 22 23.12 -40.02 -8.95
CA LEU A 22 22.37 -41.24 -9.14
C LEU A 22 23.12 -42.24 -10.07
N ARG A 23 23.91 -41.74 -11.01
CA ARG A 23 24.65 -42.52 -11.97
C ARG A 23 25.99 -43.03 -11.44
N THR A 24 26.69 -42.19 -10.68
CA THR A 24 28.07 -42.43 -10.25
C THR A 24 28.17 -42.89 -8.79
N GLY A 25 27.19 -42.60 -7.95
CA GLY A 25 27.24 -42.79 -6.51
C GLY A 25 28.11 -41.75 -5.77
N ASP A 26 28.73 -40.80 -6.50
CA ASP A 26 29.57 -39.77 -5.91
C ASP A 26 28.76 -38.54 -5.51
N ALA A 27 28.59 -38.31 -4.20
CA ALA A 27 27.86 -37.17 -3.64
C ALA A 27 28.74 -35.90 -3.48
N THR A 28 30.03 -35.96 -3.78
CA THR A 28 30.97 -34.82 -3.59
C THR A 28 30.50 -33.57 -4.32
N PRO A 29 30.01 -33.59 -5.56
CA PRO A 29 29.50 -32.41 -6.26
C PRO A 29 28.26 -31.78 -5.61
N LEU A 30 27.48 -32.54 -4.81
CA LEU A 30 26.30 -32.05 -4.12
C LEU A 30 26.64 -31.25 -2.85
N LYS A 31 27.89 -31.18 -2.42
CA LYS A 31 28.30 -30.45 -1.23
C LYS A 31 27.85 -28.97 -1.28
N GLY A 32 28.03 -28.30 -2.42
CA GLY A 32 27.59 -26.93 -2.64
C GLY A 32 26.06 -26.77 -2.57
N VAL A 33 25.31 -27.77 -3.04
CA VAL A 33 23.83 -27.78 -2.96
C VAL A 33 23.38 -27.86 -1.50
N PHE A 34 23.97 -28.73 -0.70
CA PHE A 34 23.64 -28.85 0.73
C PHE A 34 24.02 -27.60 1.52
N TYR A 35 25.15 -26.98 1.19
CA TYR A 35 25.56 -25.70 1.78
C TYR A 35 24.54 -24.62 1.47
N HIS A 36 24.17 -24.44 0.20
CA HIS A 36 23.15 -23.48 -0.24
C HIS A 36 21.83 -23.70 0.51
N ASN A 37 21.32 -24.92 0.55
CA ASN A 37 20.08 -25.26 1.25
C ASN A 37 20.16 -24.95 2.76
N SER A 38 21.28 -25.24 3.41
CA SER A 38 21.46 -24.93 4.84
C SER A 38 21.44 -23.42 5.08
N MET A 39 22.07 -22.63 4.20
CA MET A 39 22.06 -21.16 4.28
C MET A 39 20.67 -20.58 4.04
N ASP A 40 19.87 -21.15 3.13
CA ASP A 40 18.50 -20.74 2.90
C ASP A 40 17.63 -20.98 4.13
N VAL A 41 17.77 -22.12 4.80
CA VAL A 41 17.03 -22.42 6.04
C VAL A 41 17.40 -21.41 7.15
N VAL A 42 18.68 -21.10 7.32
CA VAL A 42 19.15 -20.09 8.29
C VAL A 42 18.59 -18.71 7.94
N ALA A 43 18.63 -18.33 6.65
CA ALA A 43 18.09 -17.04 6.19
C ALA A 43 16.58 -16.94 6.43
N MET A 44 15.83 -18.01 6.14
CA MET A 44 14.37 -18.04 6.43
C MET A 44 14.09 -17.94 7.93
N ALA A 45 14.86 -18.62 8.78
CA ALA A 45 14.70 -18.50 10.24
C ALA A 45 15.00 -17.07 10.73
N ALA A 46 16.02 -16.41 10.17
CA ALA A 46 16.35 -15.02 10.49
C ALA A 46 15.25 -14.05 10.05
N LEU A 47 14.70 -14.25 8.84
CA LEU A 47 13.56 -13.46 8.33
C LEU A 47 12.31 -13.65 9.19
N LEU A 48 11.99 -14.90 9.57
CA LEU A 48 10.87 -15.20 10.44
C LEU A 48 11.02 -14.50 11.80
N ARG A 49 12.23 -14.57 12.40
CA ARG A 49 12.53 -13.85 13.64
C ARG A 49 12.33 -12.35 13.48
N HIS A 50 12.84 -11.76 12.42
CA HIS A 50 12.71 -10.33 12.14
C HIS A 50 11.23 -9.92 12.02
N ALA A 51 10.46 -10.64 11.20
CA ALA A 51 9.02 -10.42 11.07
C ALA A 51 8.27 -10.57 12.41
N ALA A 52 8.62 -11.60 13.21
CA ALA A 52 8.02 -11.80 14.51
C ALA A 52 8.31 -10.64 15.47
N HIS A 53 9.51 -10.07 15.46
CA HIS A 53 9.84 -8.87 16.24
C HIS A 53 9.00 -7.65 15.82
N MET A 54 8.89 -7.40 14.52
CA MET A 54 8.06 -6.29 14.01
C MET A 54 6.59 -6.46 14.37
N LEU A 55 6.08 -7.70 14.39
CA LEU A 55 4.69 -7.99 14.77
C LEU A 55 4.44 -7.89 16.26
N ALA A 56 5.43 -8.25 17.09
CA ALA A 56 5.32 -8.20 18.55
C ALA A 56 5.25 -6.76 19.08
N ASP A 57 6.04 -5.86 18.48
CA ASP A 57 6.01 -4.43 18.79
C ASP A 57 6.05 -3.61 17.50
N PRO A 58 4.89 -3.47 16.83
CA PRO A 58 4.81 -2.86 15.50
C PRO A 58 5.13 -1.36 15.49
N LEU A 59 5.09 -0.71 16.66
CA LEU A 59 5.38 0.72 16.81
C LEU A 59 6.81 0.99 17.30
N HIS A 60 7.62 -0.04 17.46
CA HIS A 60 9.00 0.11 17.91
C HIS A 60 9.84 0.96 16.93
N GLU A 61 10.76 1.75 17.47
CA GLU A 61 11.57 2.67 16.66
C GLU A 61 12.61 1.95 15.78
N SER A 62 12.98 0.72 16.12
CA SER A 62 13.90 -0.10 15.31
C SER A 62 13.38 -0.47 13.91
N ILE A 63 12.11 -0.20 13.61
CA ILE A 63 11.57 -0.32 12.26
C ILE A 63 11.96 0.96 11.51
N GLU A 64 13.08 0.92 10.80
CA GLU A 64 13.69 2.10 10.18
C GLU A 64 13.08 2.45 8.82
N HIS A 65 12.52 1.47 8.11
CA HIS A 65 12.02 1.67 6.75
C HIS A 65 10.52 1.96 6.71
N GLY A 66 10.15 3.08 6.09
CA GLY A 66 8.75 3.48 5.91
C GLY A 66 7.90 2.41 5.22
N LEU A 67 8.47 1.69 4.22
CA LEU A 67 7.77 0.60 3.52
C LEU A 67 7.41 -0.56 4.44
N ASP A 68 8.26 -0.91 5.41
CA ASP A 68 7.98 -1.97 6.39
C ASP A 68 6.82 -1.55 7.30
N ARG A 69 6.79 -0.27 7.71
CA ARG A 69 5.67 0.27 8.48
C ARG A 69 4.36 0.25 7.70
N ILE A 70 4.41 0.58 6.39
CA ILE A 70 3.22 0.51 5.52
C ILE A 70 2.75 -0.94 5.34
N ALA A 71 3.66 -1.90 5.21
CA ALA A 71 3.32 -3.32 5.13
C ALA A 71 2.63 -3.80 6.42
N LEU A 72 3.17 -3.44 7.58
CA LEU A 72 2.55 -3.71 8.89
C LEU A 72 1.20 -3.00 9.01
N ALA A 73 1.09 -1.73 8.60
CA ALA A 73 -0.16 -0.99 8.64
C ALA A 73 -1.28 -1.71 7.87
N LYS A 74 -0.98 -2.20 6.67
CA LYS A 74 -1.93 -2.99 5.86
C LYS A 74 -2.37 -4.24 6.60
N LEU A 75 -1.43 -4.98 7.18
CA LEU A 75 -1.75 -6.19 7.95
C LEU A 75 -2.64 -5.88 9.16
N PHE A 76 -2.32 -4.85 9.94
CA PHE A 76 -3.12 -4.48 11.11
C PHE A 76 -4.49 -3.90 10.72
N GLU A 77 -4.59 -3.21 9.57
CA GLU A 77 -5.88 -2.80 9.00
C GLU A 77 -6.75 -4.01 8.66
N ASP A 78 -6.19 -5.02 7.98
CA ASP A 78 -6.91 -6.25 7.61
C ASP A 78 -7.35 -7.06 8.84
N LEU A 79 -6.57 -7.00 9.93
CA LEU A 79 -6.91 -7.59 11.23
C LEU A 79 -7.94 -6.76 12.03
N GLY A 80 -8.41 -5.63 11.50
CA GLY A 80 -9.36 -4.74 12.18
C GLY A 80 -8.75 -3.94 13.35
N LYS A 81 -7.42 -3.92 13.49
CA LYS A 81 -6.71 -3.16 14.52
C LYS A 81 -6.41 -1.75 14.05
N TRP A 82 -7.46 -0.98 13.83
CA TRP A 82 -7.43 0.31 13.12
C TRP A 82 -6.57 1.39 13.79
N ASP A 83 -6.51 1.41 15.14
CA ASP A 83 -5.69 2.40 15.86
C ASP A 83 -4.19 2.17 15.64
N ILE A 84 -3.76 0.92 15.66
CA ILE A 84 -2.37 0.55 15.38
C ILE A 84 -2.06 0.82 13.91
N ALA A 85 -2.95 0.43 13.01
CA ALA A 85 -2.78 0.65 11.57
C ALA A 85 -2.64 2.15 11.23
N ALA A 86 -3.47 3.02 11.80
CA ALA A 86 -3.40 4.46 11.58
C ALA A 86 -2.04 5.02 12.01
N ARG A 87 -1.57 4.69 13.21
CA ARG A 87 -0.26 5.12 13.73
C ARG A 87 0.91 4.62 12.89
N LEU A 88 0.80 3.41 12.35
CA LEU A 88 1.81 2.86 11.45
C LEU A 88 1.84 3.58 10.11
N TYR A 89 0.67 3.88 9.52
CA TYR A 89 0.59 4.69 8.31
C TYR A 89 1.18 6.08 8.52
N GLU A 90 0.82 6.76 9.61
CA GLU A 90 1.35 8.09 9.96
C GLU A 90 2.88 8.09 10.03
N ARG A 91 3.45 7.18 10.82
CA ARG A 91 4.91 7.05 10.94
C ARG A 91 5.59 6.65 9.62
N GLY A 92 4.96 5.78 8.84
CA GLY A 92 5.49 5.38 7.54
C GLY A 92 5.56 6.54 6.55
N LEU A 93 4.53 7.40 6.53
CA LEU A 93 4.49 8.61 5.70
C LEU A 93 5.54 9.64 6.12
N GLU A 94 5.86 9.76 7.42
CA GLU A 94 6.88 10.66 7.95
C GLU A 94 8.31 10.21 7.61
N GLN A 95 8.55 8.93 7.44
CA GLN A 95 9.89 8.36 7.16
C GLN A 95 10.33 8.51 5.69
N GLY A 96 9.47 9.04 4.84
CA GLY A 96 9.75 9.16 3.42
C GLY A 96 9.51 7.87 2.65
N LEU A 97 8.68 7.97 1.62
CA LEU A 97 8.27 6.86 0.76
C LEU A 97 8.46 7.28 -0.71
N PRO A 98 8.64 6.31 -1.62
CA PRO A 98 8.43 6.58 -3.04
C PRO A 98 7.04 7.20 -3.26
N GLU A 99 6.93 8.11 -4.21
CA GLU A 99 5.71 8.89 -4.43
C GLU A 99 4.45 8.03 -4.57
N GLN A 100 4.54 6.95 -5.33
CA GLN A 100 3.42 6.02 -5.54
C GLN A 100 2.97 5.36 -4.22
N ASP A 101 3.92 4.92 -3.39
CA ASP A 101 3.64 4.27 -2.11
C ASP A 101 3.09 5.29 -1.09
N PHE A 102 3.62 6.51 -1.11
CA PHE A 102 3.15 7.61 -0.29
C PHE A 102 1.65 7.87 -0.51
N TRP A 103 1.22 8.03 -1.76
CA TRP A 103 -0.17 8.35 -2.06
C TRP A 103 -1.11 7.17 -1.82
N GLN A 104 -0.66 5.94 -2.03
CA GLN A 104 -1.43 4.75 -1.66
C GLN A 104 -1.64 4.67 -0.14
N ALA A 105 -0.58 4.91 0.64
CA ALA A 105 -0.64 4.91 2.09
C ALA A 105 -1.53 6.06 2.62
N ALA A 106 -1.37 7.28 2.08
CA ALA A 106 -2.17 8.44 2.44
C ALA A 106 -3.67 8.22 2.14
N LYS A 107 -3.99 7.59 1.00
CA LYS A 107 -5.37 7.20 0.68
C LYS A 107 -5.94 6.23 1.72
N ARG A 108 -5.21 5.15 2.06
CA ARG A 108 -5.65 4.18 3.07
C ARG A 108 -5.82 4.83 4.44
N LEU A 109 -4.85 5.63 4.88
CA LEU A 109 -4.93 6.37 6.14
C LEU A 109 -6.16 7.27 6.18
N SER A 110 -6.43 8.04 5.13
CA SER A 110 -7.58 8.94 5.09
C SER A 110 -8.92 8.22 5.23
N LEU A 111 -9.07 7.06 4.57
CA LEU A 111 -10.26 6.23 4.69
C LEU A 111 -10.38 5.59 6.08
N LEU A 112 -9.25 5.23 6.68
CA LEU A 112 -9.18 4.68 8.02
C LEU A 112 -9.54 5.74 9.08
N GLN A 113 -9.02 6.98 8.98
CA GLN A 113 -9.38 8.10 9.82
C GLN A 113 -10.88 8.41 9.75
N ARG A 114 -11.45 8.40 8.53
CA ARG A 114 -12.91 8.51 8.36
C ARG A 114 -13.69 7.42 9.11
N ARG A 115 -13.25 6.15 9.04
CA ARG A 115 -13.89 5.04 9.76
C ARG A 115 -13.81 5.20 11.28
N ARG A 116 -12.72 5.75 11.78
CA ARG A 116 -12.50 6.03 13.20
C ARG A 116 -13.27 7.28 13.69
N GLY A 117 -13.91 8.01 12.79
CA GLY A 117 -14.63 9.24 13.09
C GLY A 117 -13.74 10.50 13.12
N ASP A 118 -12.45 10.37 12.84
CA ASP A 118 -11.52 11.50 12.74
C ASP A 118 -11.59 12.13 11.34
N LEU A 119 -12.71 12.84 11.14
CA LEU A 119 -12.98 13.49 9.85
C LEU A 119 -12.03 14.65 9.58
N GLU A 120 -11.53 15.32 10.60
CA GLU A 120 -10.61 16.45 10.43
C GLU A 120 -9.27 15.97 9.84
N ALA A 121 -8.70 14.90 10.39
CA ALA A 121 -7.49 14.29 9.85
C ALA A 121 -7.70 13.74 8.43
N ALA A 122 -8.86 13.12 8.17
CA ALA A 122 -9.18 12.63 6.83
C ALA A 122 -9.27 13.76 5.80
N VAL A 123 -9.94 14.88 6.13
CA VAL A 123 -10.09 16.05 5.24
C VAL A 123 -8.74 16.65 4.88
N LYS A 124 -7.83 16.82 5.85
CA LYS A 124 -6.47 17.33 5.58
C LYS A 124 -5.71 16.47 4.56
N LEU A 125 -5.84 15.15 4.66
CA LEU A 125 -5.23 14.21 3.70
C LEU A 125 -5.90 14.31 2.32
N TRP A 126 -7.23 14.45 2.26
CA TRP A 126 -7.95 14.61 0.99
C TRP A 126 -7.63 15.96 0.33
N GLU A 127 -7.54 17.05 1.07
CA GLU A 127 -7.16 18.36 0.54
C GLU A 127 -5.76 18.30 -0.08
N LYS A 128 -4.80 17.67 0.60
CA LYS A 128 -3.45 17.47 0.08
C LYS A 128 -3.46 16.60 -1.19
N ALA A 129 -4.16 15.47 -1.16
CA ALA A 129 -4.26 14.58 -2.32
C ALA A 129 -5.00 15.23 -3.51
N ALA A 130 -5.99 16.08 -3.25
CA ALA A 130 -6.70 16.84 -4.28
C ALA A 130 -5.81 17.91 -4.91
N ALA A 131 -4.94 18.56 -4.13
CA ALA A 131 -3.95 19.52 -4.67
C ALA A 131 -2.97 18.85 -5.64
N ASP A 132 -2.62 17.58 -5.39
CA ASP A 132 -1.80 16.76 -6.29
C ASP A 132 -2.62 16.03 -7.38
N GLY A 133 -3.92 16.29 -7.47
CA GLY A 133 -4.78 15.87 -8.58
C GLY A 133 -5.32 14.44 -8.49
N TYR A 134 -5.34 13.82 -7.31
CA TYR A 134 -5.89 12.46 -7.11
C TYR A 134 -7.43 12.48 -7.09
N ILE A 135 -8.06 11.88 -8.09
CA ILE A 135 -9.53 11.88 -8.30
C ILE A 135 -10.30 11.46 -7.04
N TYR A 136 -9.86 10.40 -6.35
CA TYR A 136 -10.55 9.90 -5.17
C TYR A 136 -10.73 10.97 -4.09
N ALA A 137 -9.77 11.88 -3.97
CA ALA A 137 -9.77 12.92 -2.94
C ALA A 137 -10.85 13.98 -3.21
N PHE A 138 -11.02 14.40 -4.45
CA PHE A 138 -12.12 15.29 -4.85
C PHE A 138 -13.47 14.66 -4.53
N VAL A 139 -13.62 13.35 -4.79
CA VAL A 139 -14.86 12.60 -4.51
C VAL A 139 -15.12 12.51 -3.01
N GLU A 140 -14.11 12.23 -2.19
CA GLU A 140 -14.27 12.14 -0.73
C GLU A 140 -14.56 13.53 -0.13
N LEU A 141 -13.95 14.62 -0.64
CA LEU A 141 -14.29 15.98 -0.25
C LEU A 141 -15.72 16.34 -0.62
N ALA A 142 -16.18 15.97 -1.83
CA ALA A 142 -17.56 16.17 -2.22
C ALA A 142 -18.54 15.45 -1.28
N LYS A 143 -18.25 14.19 -0.90
CA LYS A 143 -19.03 13.42 0.08
C LYS A 143 -19.04 14.09 1.45
N TYR A 144 -17.88 14.56 1.90
CA TYR A 144 -17.74 15.24 3.20
C TYR A 144 -18.61 16.51 3.27
N TYR A 145 -18.52 17.37 2.26
CA TYR A 145 -19.33 18.59 2.22
C TYR A 145 -20.82 18.29 2.07
N GLU A 146 -21.20 17.24 1.36
CA GLU A 146 -22.61 16.84 1.22
C GLU A 146 -23.19 16.27 2.50
N HIS A 147 -22.51 15.30 3.12
CA HIS A 147 -23.11 14.48 4.18
C HIS A 147 -22.79 14.99 5.60
N HIS A 148 -21.60 15.56 5.82
CA HIS A 148 -21.18 16.03 7.14
C HIS A 148 -21.36 17.53 7.31
N GLN A 149 -20.98 18.33 6.33
CA GLN A 149 -21.14 19.79 6.39
C GLN A 149 -22.53 20.25 5.92
N ARG A 150 -23.27 19.41 5.23
CA ARG A 150 -24.60 19.70 4.62
C ARG A 150 -24.55 20.94 3.71
N LYS A 151 -23.43 21.18 3.04
CA LYS A 151 -23.18 22.30 2.12
C LYS A 151 -23.22 21.79 0.67
N ALA A 152 -24.43 21.68 0.10
CA ALA A 152 -24.62 21.15 -1.24
C ALA A 152 -23.86 21.93 -2.34
N SER A 153 -23.74 23.26 -2.21
CA SER A 153 -22.99 24.11 -3.14
C SER A 153 -21.48 23.79 -3.12
N ALA A 154 -20.88 23.63 -1.94
CA ALA A 154 -19.48 23.23 -1.82
C ALA A 154 -19.24 21.80 -2.36
N ALA A 155 -20.15 20.87 -2.06
CA ALA A 155 -20.09 19.51 -2.60
C ALA A 155 -20.16 19.50 -4.14
N LEU A 156 -20.98 20.36 -4.73
CA LEU A 156 -21.10 20.52 -6.18
C LEU A 156 -19.81 21.08 -6.79
N THR A 157 -19.20 22.07 -6.14
CA THR A 157 -17.89 22.60 -6.57
C THR A 157 -16.80 21.50 -6.61
N TRP A 158 -16.71 20.68 -5.57
CA TRP A 158 -15.75 19.56 -5.55
C TRP A 158 -16.08 18.49 -6.59
N THR A 159 -17.37 18.25 -6.87
CA THR A 159 -17.78 17.34 -7.94
C THR A 159 -17.35 17.85 -9.32
N HIS A 160 -17.50 19.15 -9.59
CA HIS A 160 -17.04 19.76 -10.85
C HIS A 160 -15.53 19.66 -11.01
N LYS A 161 -14.76 19.97 -9.96
CA LYS A 161 -13.29 19.80 -9.96
C LYS A 161 -12.88 18.34 -10.25
N ALA A 162 -13.60 17.37 -9.70
CA ALA A 162 -13.35 15.97 -10.01
C ALA A 162 -13.61 15.65 -11.49
N MET A 163 -14.71 16.16 -12.08
CA MET A 163 -15.03 15.96 -13.50
C MET A 163 -13.97 16.59 -14.42
N GLU A 164 -13.54 17.81 -14.11
CA GLU A 164 -12.48 18.51 -14.82
C GLU A 164 -11.19 17.69 -14.79
N ARG A 165 -10.78 17.24 -13.60
CA ARG A 165 -9.57 16.41 -13.44
C ARG A 165 -9.64 15.10 -14.21
N VAL A 166 -10.78 14.40 -14.20
CA VAL A 166 -10.98 13.18 -15.00
C VAL A 166 -10.82 13.45 -16.50
N SER A 167 -11.27 14.63 -16.97
CA SER A 167 -11.18 15.00 -18.38
C SER A 167 -9.76 15.36 -18.85
N GLU A 168 -8.88 15.77 -17.92
CA GLU A 168 -7.48 16.10 -18.18
C GLU A 168 -6.54 14.88 -18.18
N LEU A 169 -6.94 13.79 -17.52
CA LEU A 169 -6.09 12.62 -17.37
C LEU A 169 -6.18 11.70 -18.58
N ASP A 170 -5.02 11.21 -19.00
CA ASP A 170 -4.92 10.11 -19.98
C ASP A 170 -5.12 8.77 -19.28
N ILE A 171 -6.39 8.40 -19.06
CA ILE A 171 -6.80 7.15 -18.42
C ILE A 171 -7.59 6.28 -19.41
N PRO A 172 -7.62 4.95 -19.20
CA PRO A 172 -8.39 4.04 -20.03
C PRO A 172 -9.86 4.45 -20.13
N ARG A 173 -10.44 4.32 -21.33
CA ARG A 173 -11.83 4.74 -21.61
C ARG A 173 -12.86 4.14 -20.66
N TYR A 174 -12.66 2.90 -20.19
CA TYR A 174 -13.57 2.27 -19.24
C TYR A 174 -13.53 2.98 -17.88
N GLU A 175 -12.35 3.39 -17.43
CA GLU A 175 -12.15 4.11 -16.17
C GLU A 175 -12.71 5.53 -16.25
N TYR A 176 -12.45 6.23 -17.34
CA TYR A 176 -13.07 7.53 -17.65
C TYR A 176 -14.60 7.46 -17.59
N ASN A 177 -15.20 6.49 -18.29
CA ASN A 177 -16.64 6.33 -18.32
C ASN A 177 -17.22 6.03 -16.92
N HIS A 178 -16.54 5.20 -16.14
CA HIS A 178 -16.93 4.88 -14.76
C HIS A 178 -16.96 6.14 -13.89
N TRP A 179 -15.88 6.90 -13.86
CA TRP A 179 -15.80 8.15 -13.08
C TRP A 179 -16.84 9.17 -13.54
N MET A 180 -16.96 9.39 -14.83
CA MET A 180 -17.90 10.37 -15.36
C MET A 180 -19.35 10.01 -15.11
N GLN A 181 -19.70 8.74 -15.13
CA GLN A 181 -21.06 8.28 -14.79
C GLN A 181 -21.40 8.56 -13.32
N GLU A 182 -20.49 8.22 -12.40
CA GLU A 182 -20.71 8.48 -10.96
C GLU A 182 -20.77 9.97 -10.64
N LEU A 183 -19.89 10.77 -11.25
CA LEU A 183 -19.83 12.20 -11.00
C LEU A 183 -21.04 12.95 -11.58
N LYS A 184 -21.53 12.59 -12.78
CA LYS A 184 -22.74 13.16 -13.37
C LYS A 184 -23.96 12.87 -12.52
N HIS A 185 -24.13 11.61 -12.07
CA HIS A 185 -25.22 11.26 -11.17
C HIS A 185 -25.18 12.09 -9.86
N ARG A 186 -23.99 12.30 -9.29
CA ARG A 186 -23.84 13.16 -8.11
C ARG A 186 -24.16 14.62 -8.41
N GLN A 187 -23.72 15.14 -9.54
CA GLN A 187 -23.97 16.52 -9.99
C GLN A 187 -25.49 16.79 -10.11
N GLU A 188 -26.22 15.90 -10.76
CA GLU A 188 -27.68 16.01 -10.91
C GLU A 188 -28.39 16.03 -9.56
N ARG A 189 -28.02 15.10 -8.67
CA ARG A 189 -28.59 14.99 -7.33
C ARG A 189 -28.27 16.20 -6.46
N LEU A 190 -27.05 16.75 -6.53
CA LEU A 190 -26.66 17.95 -5.80
C LEU A 190 -27.29 19.20 -6.38
N GLY A 191 -27.42 19.31 -7.73
CA GLY A 191 -28.07 20.43 -8.39
C GLY A 191 -29.53 20.60 -8.00
N SER A 192 -30.24 19.50 -7.70
CA SER A 192 -31.60 19.58 -7.17
C SER A 192 -31.70 20.09 -5.72
N LYS A 193 -30.61 19.99 -4.94
CA LYS A 193 -30.55 20.45 -3.53
C LYS A 193 -30.11 21.92 -3.39
N VAL A 194 -29.53 22.50 -4.43
CA VAL A 194 -29.04 23.89 -4.42
C VAL A 194 -30.10 24.88 -4.90
N LYS A 195 -31.14 24.37 -5.58
CA LYS A 195 -32.33 25.15 -5.94
C LYS A 195 -33.25 25.35 -4.74
#